data_9289d41238b948340c8acb7b739356bc
#
_entry.id   9289d41238b948340c8acb7b739356bc
#
_cell.length_a   1.000
_cell.length_b   1.000
_cell.length_c   1.000
_cell.angle_alpha   90.00
_cell.angle_beta   90.00
_cell.angle_gamma   90.00
#
_symmetry.space_group_name_H-M   'P 1'
#
loop_
_entity.id
_entity.type
_entity.pdbx_description
1 polymer ?
#
loop_
_entity_poly.entity_id
_entity_poly.type
_entity_poly.pdbx_seq_one_letter_code
_entity_poly.pdbx_strand_id
1 'polypeptide(L)'
;MIGHHKFNNSSPKHISTTFVVIILSGIAIMLLSLYLSAVNGLNEAKKTMERHIGDLKKQCSDYNDFLAADKVKSLVRLTEQAEDIGDTLALLPDNEKNKFLDSFLDSHRLDCILILDENLEPDGQFVKGRMDFQEWEDLISSPAISTVLNYPKNVYSARINHEGLIYDIAAAARDDKKGIIFCAEQQESEKLKSHYSSVQNLLASNETALGGKMYI
;
A
#
# COMPACT_ATOMS: atom_id res chain seq x y z
N MET A 1 96.11 15.04 36.56
CA MET A 1 95.49 15.51 35.32
C MET A 1 93.92 15.41 35.47
N ILE A 2 93.29 16.53 35.69
CA ILE A 2 91.85 16.62 35.94
C ILE A 2 91.25 17.13 34.64
N GLY A 3 90.46 16.27 33.95
CA GLY A 3 89.84 16.63 32.72
C GLY A 3 88.53 17.45 32.97
N HIS A 4 88.56 18.69 32.53
CA HIS A 4 87.36 19.55 32.54
C HIS A 4 86.36 19.10 31.46
N HIS A 5 85.27 18.53 31.87
CA HIS A 5 84.06 18.34 31.02
C HIS A 5 83.42 19.71 30.80
N LYS A 6 83.51 20.24 29.58
CA LYS A 6 82.69 21.40 29.13
C LYS A 6 81.28 21.00 29.00
N PHE A 7 80.44 21.43 29.93
CA PHE A 7 79.00 21.44 29.75
C PHE A 7 78.61 22.45 28.64
N ASN A 8 78.13 21.96 27.54
CA ASN A 8 77.65 22.76 26.45
C ASN A 8 76.30 23.40 26.89
N ASN A 9 76.27 24.64 27.33
CA ASN A 9 75.09 25.43 27.59
C ASN A 9 74.42 25.74 26.27
N SER A 10 73.51 24.85 25.82
CA SER A 10 72.52 25.19 24.77
C SER A 10 71.66 26.34 25.26
N SER A 11 71.72 27.45 24.54
CA SER A 11 71.08 28.69 24.95
C SER A 11 69.54 28.48 25.19
N PRO A 12 68.95 29.03 26.25
CA PRO A 12 67.58 28.82 26.64
C PRO A 12 66.54 29.22 25.57
N LYS A 13 66.93 30.03 24.58
CA LYS A 13 66.11 30.49 23.44
C LYS A 13 65.79 29.33 22.45
N HIS A 14 66.63 28.40 22.20
CA HIS A 14 66.43 27.26 21.29
C HIS A 14 65.50 26.23 21.90
N ILE A 15 65.50 26.02 23.19
CA ILE A 15 64.63 25.09 23.89
C ILE A 15 63.22 25.63 23.86
N SER A 16 63.01 26.92 24.01
CA SER A 16 61.68 27.57 23.95
C SER A 16 61.01 27.48 22.56
N THR A 17 61.78 27.72 21.47
CA THR A 17 61.26 27.61 20.08
C THR A 17 60.90 26.20 19.70
N THR A 18 61.71 25.21 20.08
CA THR A 18 61.39 23.79 19.81
C THR A 18 60.12 23.33 20.52
N PHE A 19 59.91 23.80 21.76
CA PHE A 19 58.71 23.47 22.53
C PHE A 19 57.45 24.09 21.91
N VAL A 20 57.51 25.32 21.41
CA VAL A 20 56.40 25.96 20.70
C VAL A 20 56.05 25.26 19.42
N VAL A 21 57.02 24.79 18.63
CA VAL A 21 56.82 24.03 17.39
C VAL A 21 56.14 22.68 17.67
N ILE A 22 56.55 21.98 18.72
CA ILE A 22 55.92 20.71 19.10
C ILE A 22 54.46 20.91 19.51
N ILE A 23 54.17 21.93 20.30
CA ILE A 23 52.79 22.24 20.69
C ILE A 23 51.93 22.57 19.47
N LEU A 24 52.38 23.45 18.57
CA LEU A 24 51.66 23.84 17.36
C LEU A 24 51.42 22.63 16.43
N SER A 25 52.41 21.76 16.26
CA SER A 25 52.24 20.54 15.46
C SER A 25 51.22 19.57 16.08
N GLY A 26 51.24 19.42 17.41
CA GLY A 26 50.26 18.63 18.13
C GLY A 26 48.81 19.15 17.96
N ILE A 27 48.61 20.46 18.06
CA ILE A 27 47.31 21.12 17.84
C ILE A 27 46.87 20.90 16.38
N ALA A 28 47.76 21.08 15.41
CA ALA A 28 47.43 20.88 13.99
C ALA A 28 47.02 19.43 13.70
N ILE A 29 47.70 18.42 14.25
CA ILE A 29 47.36 17.00 14.10
C ILE A 29 46.00 16.73 14.75
N MET A 30 45.70 17.27 15.93
CA MET A 30 44.44 17.11 16.62
C MET A 30 43.29 17.71 15.80
N LEU A 31 43.44 18.91 15.27
CA LEU A 31 42.43 19.55 14.42
C LEU A 31 42.17 18.76 13.12
N LEU A 32 43.23 18.27 12.49
CA LEU A 32 43.14 17.43 11.29
C LEU A 32 42.40 16.11 11.58
N SER A 33 42.70 15.48 12.70
CA SER A 33 42.04 14.24 13.15
C SER A 33 40.55 14.48 13.40
N LEU A 34 40.18 15.56 14.08
CA LEU A 34 38.77 15.94 14.31
C LEU A 34 38.03 16.23 12.99
N TYR A 35 38.69 16.95 12.07
CA TYR A 35 38.10 17.24 10.74
C TYR A 35 37.86 15.94 9.95
N LEU A 36 38.84 15.04 9.86
CA LEU A 36 38.67 13.76 9.16
C LEU A 36 37.60 12.88 9.81
N SER A 37 37.54 12.86 11.14
CA SER A 37 36.50 12.11 11.87
C SER A 37 35.11 12.67 11.57
N ALA A 38 34.92 13.98 11.55
CA ALA A 38 33.65 14.63 11.22
C ALA A 38 33.22 14.34 9.78
N VAL A 39 34.14 14.44 8.81
CA VAL A 39 33.87 14.16 7.40
C VAL A 39 33.49 12.68 7.20
N ASN A 40 34.24 11.76 7.81
CA ASN A 40 33.91 10.33 7.72
C ASN A 40 32.57 10.00 8.38
N GLY A 41 32.29 10.57 9.54
CA GLY A 41 31.00 10.38 10.21
C GLY A 41 29.82 10.91 9.39
N LEU A 42 29.98 12.06 8.72
CA LEU A 42 28.96 12.61 7.81
C LEU A 42 28.71 11.71 6.59
N ASN A 43 29.79 11.19 5.99
CA ASN A 43 29.68 10.29 4.84
C ASN A 43 29.03 8.96 5.22
N GLU A 44 29.35 8.39 6.37
CA GLU A 44 28.69 7.18 6.88
C GLU A 44 27.22 7.41 7.20
N ALA A 45 26.88 8.53 7.83
CA ALA A 45 25.50 8.91 8.10
C ALA A 45 24.70 9.08 6.79
N LYS A 46 25.27 9.76 5.78
CA LYS A 46 24.65 9.91 4.47
C LYS A 46 24.41 8.55 3.79
N LYS A 47 25.41 7.67 3.77
CA LYS A 47 25.30 6.34 3.17
C LYS A 47 24.26 5.47 3.88
N THR A 48 24.19 5.57 5.19
CA THR A 48 23.18 4.86 6.00
C THR A 48 21.77 5.38 5.70
N MET A 49 21.60 6.70 5.62
CA MET A 49 20.34 7.35 5.26
C MET A 49 19.87 6.95 3.85
N GLU A 50 20.76 6.97 2.86
CA GLU A 50 20.46 6.54 1.48
C GLU A 50 20.01 5.07 1.43
N ARG A 51 20.63 4.20 2.24
CA ARG A 51 20.23 2.78 2.33
C ARG A 51 18.82 2.66 2.93
N HIS A 52 18.54 3.33 4.04
CA HIS A 52 17.22 3.30 4.67
C HIS A 52 16.13 3.85 3.76
N ILE A 53 16.39 4.94 3.03
CA ILE A 53 15.45 5.48 2.03
C ILE A 53 15.21 4.45 0.91
N GLY A 54 16.26 3.77 0.45
CA GLY A 54 16.13 2.70 -0.54
C GLY A 54 15.29 1.54 -0.06
N ASP A 55 15.49 1.10 1.18
CA ASP A 55 14.72 0.01 1.80
C ASP A 55 13.25 0.41 1.99
N LEU A 56 12.98 1.63 2.46
CA LEU A 56 11.62 2.15 2.58
C LEU A 56 10.91 2.24 1.23
N LYS A 57 11.58 2.76 0.20
CA LYS A 57 11.03 2.84 -1.16
C LYS A 57 10.66 1.45 -1.69
N LYS A 58 11.53 0.46 -1.46
CA LYS A 58 11.25 -0.92 -1.85
C LYS A 58 10.04 -1.47 -1.11
N GLN A 59 9.98 -1.31 0.22
CA GLN A 59 8.84 -1.78 1.02
C GLN A 59 7.52 -1.13 0.60
N CYS A 60 7.52 0.17 0.29
CA CYS A 60 6.33 0.86 -0.23
C CYS A 60 5.93 0.32 -1.62
N SER A 61 6.89 0.00 -2.48
CA SER A 61 6.63 -0.60 -3.79
C SER A 61 6.03 -1.99 -3.64
N ASP A 62 6.67 -2.87 -2.86
CA ASP A 62 6.22 -4.23 -2.61
C ASP A 62 4.80 -4.24 -2.02
N TYR A 63 4.49 -3.24 -1.18
CA TYR A 63 3.17 -3.05 -0.60
C TYR A 63 2.12 -2.63 -1.65
N ASN A 64 2.44 -1.68 -2.52
CA ASN A 64 1.54 -1.27 -3.60
C ASN A 64 1.25 -2.43 -4.56
N ASP A 65 2.26 -3.24 -4.87
CA ASP A 65 2.12 -4.44 -5.71
C ASP A 65 1.20 -5.47 -5.04
N PHE A 66 1.33 -5.65 -3.73
CA PHE A 66 0.44 -6.52 -2.96
C PHE A 66 -1.02 -6.02 -2.99
N LEU A 67 -1.25 -4.71 -2.79
CA LEU A 67 -2.61 -4.13 -2.85
C LEU A 67 -3.23 -4.27 -4.25
N ALA A 68 -2.43 -4.08 -5.29
CA ALA A 68 -2.88 -4.25 -6.67
C ALA A 68 -3.27 -5.71 -6.95
N ALA A 69 -2.46 -6.67 -6.50
CA ALA A 69 -2.73 -8.11 -6.64
C ALA A 69 -3.98 -8.54 -5.86
N ASP A 70 -4.16 -8.06 -4.62
CA ASP A 70 -5.34 -8.34 -3.80
C ASP A 70 -6.62 -7.79 -4.46
N LYS A 71 -6.57 -6.56 -4.97
CA LYS A 71 -7.67 -5.96 -5.73
C LYS A 71 -8.04 -6.82 -6.94
N VAL A 72 -7.07 -7.21 -7.77
CA VAL A 72 -7.31 -8.03 -8.95
C VAL A 72 -7.93 -9.37 -8.57
N LYS A 73 -7.39 -10.05 -7.56
CA LYS A 73 -7.91 -11.32 -7.06
C LYS A 73 -9.37 -11.21 -6.59
N SER A 74 -9.70 -10.15 -5.86
CA SER A 74 -11.07 -9.91 -5.39
C SER A 74 -12.04 -9.67 -6.55
N LEU A 75 -11.66 -8.84 -7.51
CA LEU A 75 -12.47 -8.54 -8.69
C LEU A 75 -12.69 -9.76 -9.58
N VAL A 76 -11.65 -10.58 -9.81
CA VAL A 76 -11.77 -11.83 -10.58
C VAL A 76 -12.74 -12.78 -9.88
N ARG A 77 -12.58 -13.02 -8.59
CA ARG A 77 -13.49 -13.85 -7.80
C ARG A 77 -14.94 -13.38 -7.91
N LEU A 78 -15.16 -12.06 -7.77
CA LEU A 78 -16.51 -11.51 -7.84
C LEU A 78 -17.14 -11.63 -9.23
N THR A 79 -16.31 -11.53 -10.28
CA THR A 79 -16.72 -11.78 -11.67
C THR A 79 -17.16 -13.23 -11.84
N GLU A 80 -16.34 -14.19 -11.42
CA GLU A 80 -16.66 -15.63 -11.47
C GLU A 80 -17.96 -15.93 -10.72
N GLN A 81 -18.17 -15.30 -9.56
CA GLN A 81 -19.41 -15.46 -8.78
C GLN A 81 -20.63 -14.90 -9.52
N ALA A 82 -20.51 -13.78 -10.23
CA ALA A 82 -21.62 -13.24 -11.01
C ALA A 82 -21.96 -14.13 -12.22
N GLU A 83 -20.95 -14.70 -12.88
CA GLU A 83 -21.13 -15.68 -13.96
C GLU A 83 -21.76 -16.98 -13.45
N ASP A 84 -21.28 -17.53 -12.32
CA ASP A 84 -21.83 -18.74 -11.69
C ASP A 84 -23.32 -18.58 -11.32
N ILE A 85 -23.72 -17.38 -10.88
CA ILE A 85 -25.14 -17.08 -10.65
C ILE A 85 -25.90 -17.15 -11.96
N GLY A 86 -25.38 -16.58 -13.06
CA GLY A 86 -26.01 -16.61 -14.38
C GLY A 86 -26.27 -18.01 -14.89
N ASP A 87 -25.22 -18.81 -14.88
CA ASP A 87 -25.26 -20.21 -15.30
C ASP A 87 -26.27 -21.03 -14.46
N THR A 88 -26.23 -20.81 -13.13
CA THR A 88 -27.13 -21.55 -12.23
C THR A 88 -28.60 -21.15 -12.39
N LEU A 89 -28.89 -19.86 -12.56
CA LEU A 89 -30.26 -19.38 -12.77
C LEU A 89 -30.89 -19.91 -14.05
N ALA A 90 -30.07 -20.20 -15.08
CA ALA A 90 -30.55 -20.80 -16.32
C ALA A 90 -31.00 -22.27 -16.13
N LEU A 91 -30.47 -22.96 -15.12
CA LEU A 91 -30.75 -24.37 -14.86
C LEU A 91 -31.84 -24.58 -13.81
N LEU A 92 -32.10 -23.61 -12.94
CA LEU A 92 -33.02 -23.74 -11.82
C LEU A 92 -34.46 -23.40 -12.21
N PRO A 93 -35.47 -24.13 -11.67
CA PRO A 93 -36.85 -23.75 -11.76
C PRO A 93 -37.12 -22.45 -10.95
N ASP A 94 -38.07 -21.65 -11.38
CA ASP A 94 -38.32 -20.31 -10.82
C ASP A 94 -38.61 -20.32 -9.31
N ASN A 95 -39.26 -21.36 -8.80
CA ASN A 95 -39.57 -21.50 -7.37
C ASN A 95 -38.34 -21.77 -6.49
N GLU A 96 -37.20 -22.13 -7.06
CA GLU A 96 -35.97 -22.40 -6.33
C GLU A 96 -34.94 -21.27 -6.45
N LYS A 97 -35.07 -20.39 -7.44
CA LYS A 97 -34.13 -19.29 -7.72
C LYS A 97 -33.92 -18.38 -6.50
N ASN A 98 -34.99 -17.95 -5.83
CA ASN A 98 -34.86 -17.06 -4.67
C ASN A 98 -34.10 -17.72 -3.51
N LYS A 99 -34.42 -18.99 -3.22
CA LYS A 99 -33.72 -19.74 -2.16
C LYS A 99 -32.22 -19.94 -2.48
N PHE A 100 -31.92 -20.18 -3.75
CA PHE A 100 -30.54 -20.27 -4.21
C PHE A 100 -29.79 -18.95 -4.00
N LEU A 101 -30.38 -17.82 -4.44
CA LEU A 101 -29.74 -16.50 -4.35
C LEU A 101 -29.52 -16.06 -2.89
N ASP A 102 -30.48 -16.32 -1.99
CA ASP A 102 -30.30 -16.08 -0.56
C ASP A 102 -29.13 -16.90 0.01
N SER A 103 -29.09 -18.18 -0.31
CA SER A 103 -28.02 -19.08 0.14
C SER A 103 -26.65 -18.70 -0.47
N PHE A 104 -26.65 -18.28 -1.74
CA PHE A 104 -25.43 -17.86 -2.43
C PHE A 104 -24.86 -16.57 -1.83
N LEU A 105 -25.72 -15.57 -1.57
CA LEU A 105 -25.36 -14.32 -0.90
C LEU A 105 -24.63 -14.59 0.42
N ASP A 106 -25.18 -15.49 1.26
CA ASP A 106 -24.63 -15.80 2.55
C ASP A 106 -23.33 -16.60 2.49
N SER A 107 -23.29 -17.63 1.61
CA SER A 107 -22.13 -18.53 1.51
C SER A 107 -20.90 -17.85 0.88
N HIS A 108 -21.11 -16.91 -0.03
CA HIS A 108 -20.05 -16.22 -0.75
C HIS A 108 -19.68 -14.84 -0.17
N ARG A 109 -20.32 -14.45 0.96
CA ARG A 109 -20.08 -13.18 1.67
C ARG A 109 -20.35 -11.94 0.80
N LEU A 110 -21.29 -12.05 -0.13
CA LEU A 110 -21.73 -10.92 -0.90
C LEU A 110 -22.61 -10.01 -0.03
N ASP A 111 -22.57 -8.72 -0.27
CA ASP A 111 -23.44 -7.75 0.38
C ASP A 111 -24.66 -7.43 -0.48
N CYS A 112 -24.54 -7.61 -1.80
CA CYS A 112 -25.63 -7.34 -2.72
C CYS A 112 -25.58 -8.26 -3.94
N ILE A 113 -26.76 -8.78 -4.33
CA ILE A 113 -27.03 -9.38 -5.63
C ILE A 113 -28.27 -8.69 -6.19
N LEU A 114 -28.15 -8.04 -7.34
CA LEU A 114 -29.26 -7.46 -8.09
C LEU A 114 -29.42 -8.23 -9.39
N ILE A 115 -30.63 -8.68 -9.66
CA ILE A 115 -31.01 -9.29 -10.92
C ILE A 115 -31.74 -8.23 -11.72
N LEU A 116 -31.20 -7.86 -12.87
CA LEU A 116 -31.73 -6.80 -13.73
C LEU A 116 -32.29 -7.39 -15.02
N ASP A 117 -33.35 -6.79 -15.52
CA ASP A 117 -33.94 -7.13 -16.82
C ASP A 117 -33.20 -6.45 -17.99
N GLU A 118 -33.78 -6.53 -19.20
CA GLU A 118 -33.23 -5.91 -20.41
C GLU A 118 -33.26 -4.37 -20.41
N ASN A 119 -34.04 -3.76 -19.53
CA ASN A 119 -34.15 -2.32 -19.34
C ASN A 119 -33.26 -1.82 -18.18
N LEU A 120 -32.51 -2.73 -17.54
CA LEU A 120 -31.76 -2.50 -16.31
C LEU A 120 -32.66 -2.20 -15.08
N GLU A 121 -33.91 -2.64 -15.14
CA GLU A 121 -34.84 -2.55 -14.02
C GLU A 121 -34.73 -3.79 -13.12
N PRO A 122 -34.93 -3.65 -11.79
CA PRO A 122 -34.83 -4.77 -10.86
C PRO A 122 -35.86 -5.87 -11.13
N ASP A 123 -35.38 -7.08 -11.45
CA ASP A 123 -36.20 -8.31 -11.58
C ASP A 123 -36.04 -9.19 -10.32
N GLY A 124 -35.15 -8.84 -9.43
CA GLY A 124 -34.91 -9.43 -8.12
C GLY A 124 -33.79 -8.71 -7.37
N GLN A 125 -33.93 -8.64 -6.06
CA GLN A 125 -32.99 -7.97 -5.19
C GLN A 125 -32.73 -8.81 -3.94
N PHE A 126 -31.46 -9.08 -3.68
CA PHE A 126 -30.98 -9.81 -2.50
C PHE A 126 -29.85 -8.96 -1.89
N VAL A 127 -30.11 -8.39 -0.73
CA VAL A 127 -29.24 -7.38 -0.13
C VAL A 127 -29.09 -7.64 1.36
N LYS A 128 -27.84 -7.52 1.86
CA LYS A 128 -27.53 -7.48 3.28
C LYS A 128 -27.49 -6.04 3.77
N GLY A 129 -28.06 -5.83 4.94
CA GLY A 129 -27.99 -4.51 5.59
C GLY A 129 -28.93 -3.48 4.98
N ARG A 130 -28.42 -2.26 4.76
CA ARG A 130 -29.21 -1.10 4.31
C ARG A 130 -29.03 -0.74 2.83
N MET A 131 -28.41 -1.62 2.06
CA MET A 131 -28.20 -1.35 0.63
C MET A 131 -29.52 -1.33 -0.11
N ASP A 132 -29.77 -0.28 -0.90
CA ASP A 132 -30.97 -0.14 -1.74
C ASP A 132 -30.56 0.01 -3.20
N PHE A 133 -31.43 -0.47 -4.13
CA PHE A 133 -31.23 -0.32 -5.57
C PHE A 133 -31.03 1.16 -5.97
N GLN A 134 -31.76 2.07 -5.34
CA GLN A 134 -31.64 3.50 -5.64
C GLN A 134 -30.24 4.06 -5.42
N GLU A 135 -29.50 3.52 -4.48
CA GLU A 135 -28.11 3.92 -4.22
C GLU A 135 -27.16 3.51 -5.36
N TRP A 136 -27.53 2.47 -6.12
CA TRP A 136 -26.73 1.92 -7.21
C TRP A 136 -27.21 2.34 -8.60
N GLU A 137 -28.34 3.05 -8.71
CA GLU A 137 -29.00 3.37 -9.97
C GLU A 137 -28.08 4.13 -10.95
N ASP A 138 -27.36 5.14 -10.47
CA ASP A 138 -26.42 5.93 -11.28
C ASP A 138 -25.29 5.06 -11.84
N LEU A 139 -24.82 4.09 -11.06
CA LEU A 139 -23.76 3.18 -11.47
C LEU A 139 -24.26 2.14 -12.46
N ILE A 140 -25.43 1.54 -12.18
CA ILE A 140 -26.09 0.53 -13.01
C ILE A 140 -26.45 1.11 -14.39
N SER A 141 -26.90 2.36 -14.43
CA SER A 141 -27.20 3.09 -15.67
C SER A 141 -25.95 3.54 -16.43
N SER A 142 -24.77 3.27 -15.92
CA SER A 142 -23.51 3.66 -16.58
C SER A 142 -23.30 2.92 -17.91
N PRO A 143 -22.64 3.57 -18.91
CA PRO A 143 -22.31 2.91 -20.17
C PRO A 143 -21.47 1.64 -20.02
N ALA A 144 -20.69 1.53 -18.95
CA ALA A 144 -19.84 0.39 -18.67
C ALA A 144 -20.66 -0.88 -18.38
N ILE A 145 -21.71 -0.77 -17.56
CA ILE A 145 -22.63 -1.88 -17.24
C ILE A 145 -23.57 -2.18 -18.42
N SER A 146 -24.10 -1.17 -19.10
CA SER A 146 -24.93 -1.37 -20.28
C SER A 146 -24.19 -2.07 -21.44
N THR A 147 -22.86 -2.00 -21.47
CA THR A 147 -22.04 -2.75 -22.41
C THR A 147 -22.17 -4.26 -22.20
N VAL A 148 -22.28 -4.73 -20.96
CA VAL A 148 -22.49 -6.16 -20.64
C VAL A 148 -23.81 -6.66 -21.22
N LEU A 149 -24.88 -5.85 -21.13
CA LEU A 149 -26.19 -6.19 -21.70
C LEU A 149 -26.14 -6.36 -23.23
N ASN A 150 -25.36 -5.51 -23.91
CA ASN A 150 -25.25 -5.53 -25.37
C ASN A 150 -24.26 -6.60 -25.88
N TYR A 151 -23.29 -6.96 -25.05
CA TYR A 151 -22.26 -7.95 -25.36
C TYR A 151 -22.17 -8.98 -24.22
N PRO A 152 -23.03 -10.00 -24.18
CA PRO A 152 -23.15 -10.93 -23.05
C PRO A 152 -21.90 -11.71 -22.69
N LYS A 153 -20.89 -11.77 -23.57
CA LYS A 153 -19.59 -12.36 -23.28
C LYS A 153 -18.64 -11.43 -22.50
N ASN A 154 -19.01 -10.15 -22.39
CA ASN A 154 -18.25 -9.20 -21.62
C ASN A 154 -18.72 -9.24 -20.16
N VAL A 155 -17.80 -9.05 -19.28
CA VAL A 155 -18.04 -8.83 -17.86
C VAL A 155 -17.49 -7.46 -17.47
N TYR A 156 -18.07 -6.87 -16.47
CA TYR A 156 -17.58 -5.62 -15.91
C TYR A 156 -17.23 -5.84 -14.45
N SER A 157 -16.06 -5.40 -14.02
CA SER A 157 -15.71 -5.39 -12.60
C SER A 157 -14.86 -4.18 -12.25
N ALA A 158 -15.11 -3.60 -11.07
CA ALA A 158 -14.40 -2.42 -10.60
C ALA A 158 -14.38 -2.36 -9.07
N ARG A 159 -13.35 -1.70 -8.54
CA ARG A 159 -13.34 -1.24 -7.14
C ARG A 159 -13.72 0.23 -7.12
N ILE A 160 -14.76 0.56 -6.39
CA ILE A 160 -15.33 1.91 -6.31
C ILE A 160 -15.38 2.40 -4.86
N ASN A 161 -15.42 3.72 -4.70
CA ASN A 161 -15.74 4.35 -3.42
C ASN A 161 -17.16 4.91 -3.52
N HIS A 162 -18.03 4.43 -2.65
CA HIS A 162 -19.41 4.88 -2.54
C HIS A 162 -19.67 5.28 -1.09
N GLU A 163 -20.05 6.53 -0.85
CA GLU A 163 -20.28 7.11 0.49
C GLU A 163 -19.15 6.90 1.52
N GLY A 164 -17.90 6.87 1.04
CA GLY A 164 -16.73 6.67 1.90
C GLY A 164 -16.43 5.21 2.25
N LEU A 165 -17.23 4.28 1.75
CA LEU A 165 -17.01 2.84 1.80
C LEU A 165 -16.43 2.35 0.46
N ILE A 166 -15.61 1.33 0.53
CA ILE A 166 -15.00 0.73 -0.66
C ILE A 166 -15.76 -0.55 -0.98
N TYR A 167 -16.20 -0.66 -2.23
CA TYR A 167 -16.88 -1.83 -2.76
C TYR A 167 -16.13 -2.38 -3.95
N ASP A 168 -16.04 -3.70 -4.02
CA ASP A 168 -15.78 -4.42 -5.26
C ASP A 168 -17.12 -4.77 -5.87
N ILE A 169 -17.28 -4.49 -7.16
CA ILE A 169 -18.49 -4.73 -7.92
C ILE A 169 -18.19 -5.57 -9.15
N ALA A 170 -19.13 -6.40 -9.56
CA ALA A 170 -19.09 -7.11 -10.83
C ALA A 170 -20.46 -7.16 -11.46
N ALA A 171 -20.49 -7.17 -12.79
CA ALA A 171 -21.69 -7.36 -13.58
C ALA A 171 -21.42 -8.36 -14.69
N ALA A 172 -22.29 -9.36 -14.83
CA ALA A 172 -22.27 -10.40 -15.86
C ALA A 172 -23.64 -10.51 -16.53
N ALA A 173 -23.69 -11.02 -17.74
CA ALA A 173 -24.96 -11.27 -18.41
C ALA A 173 -25.69 -12.44 -17.76
N ARG A 174 -27.00 -12.43 -17.88
CA ARG A 174 -27.86 -13.60 -17.51
C ARG A 174 -27.90 -14.58 -18.67
N ASP A 175 -27.96 -15.88 -18.34
CA ASP A 175 -28.11 -16.93 -19.33
C ASP A 175 -29.55 -17.44 -19.47
N ASP A 176 -30.42 -17.17 -18.49
CA ASP A 176 -31.82 -17.57 -18.52
C ASP A 176 -32.70 -16.62 -19.38
N LYS A 177 -32.37 -15.37 -19.41
CA LYS A 177 -33.03 -14.33 -20.23
C LYS A 177 -32.17 -13.11 -20.40
N LYS A 178 -32.52 -12.21 -21.29
CA LYS A 178 -31.78 -10.96 -21.46
C LYS A 178 -31.83 -10.11 -20.20
N GLY A 179 -30.66 -9.73 -19.69
CA GLY A 179 -30.48 -8.99 -18.45
C GLY A 179 -29.09 -9.12 -17.87
N ILE A 180 -28.91 -8.59 -16.69
CA ILE A 180 -27.61 -8.53 -16.01
C ILE A 180 -27.74 -9.03 -14.57
N ILE A 181 -26.71 -9.71 -14.08
CA ILE A 181 -26.48 -9.98 -12.67
C ILE A 181 -25.42 -9.00 -12.19
N PHE A 182 -25.77 -8.22 -11.18
CA PHE A 182 -24.85 -7.31 -10.52
C PHE A 182 -24.60 -7.80 -9.10
N CYS A 183 -23.32 -7.92 -8.75
CA CYS A 183 -22.86 -8.33 -7.43
C CYS A 183 -21.98 -7.24 -6.82
N ALA A 184 -22.12 -7.02 -5.51
CA ALA A 184 -21.26 -6.12 -4.74
C ALA A 184 -20.78 -6.77 -3.44
N GLU A 185 -19.54 -6.48 -3.07
CA GLU A 185 -18.93 -6.87 -1.81
C GLU A 185 -18.23 -5.66 -1.19
N GLN A 186 -18.62 -5.30 0.03
CA GLN A 186 -17.95 -4.24 0.78
C GLN A 186 -16.57 -4.72 1.26
N GLN A 187 -15.56 -3.96 0.94
CA GLN A 187 -14.20 -4.23 1.42
C GLN A 187 -14.03 -3.70 2.85
N GLU A 188 -13.57 -4.56 3.75
CA GLU A 188 -13.34 -4.18 5.14
C GLU A 188 -12.30 -3.04 5.21
N SER A 189 -12.74 -1.89 5.71
CA SER A 189 -11.87 -0.72 5.92
C SER A 189 -10.73 -1.00 6.92
N GLU A 190 -10.87 -2.05 7.74
CA GLU A 190 -9.82 -2.47 8.68
C GLU A 190 -8.60 -3.06 7.98
N LYS A 191 -8.75 -3.79 6.88
CA LYS A 191 -7.60 -4.25 6.08
C LYS A 191 -6.82 -3.07 5.54
N LEU A 192 -7.50 -2.07 5.00
CA LEU A 192 -6.88 -0.84 4.51
C LEU A 192 -6.25 -0.03 5.64
N LYS A 193 -6.90 0.06 6.82
CA LYS A 193 -6.39 0.76 8.00
C LYS A 193 -5.20 0.03 8.63
N SER A 194 -5.21 -1.30 8.72
CA SER A 194 -4.09 -2.07 9.27
C SER A 194 -2.83 -1.90 8.43
N HIS A 195 -3.00 -1.73 7.13
CA HIS A 195 -1.90 -1.50 6.21
C HIS A 195 -1.37 -0.05 6.28
N TYR A 196 -2.26 0.93 6.42
CA TYR A 196 -1.83 2.32 6.67
C TYR A 196 -1.04 2.43 7.97
N SER A 197 -1.49 1.73 9.02
CA SER A 197 -0.75 1.64 10.30
C SER A 197 0.59 0.92 10.15
N SER A 198 0.71 -0.05 9.24
CA SER A 198 1.99 -0.74 8.95
C SER A 198 3.02 0.19 8.31
N VAL A 199 2.61 1.02 7.34
CA VAL A 199 3.50 2.03 6.75
C VAL A 199 3.87 3.10 7.77
N GLN A 200 2.92 3.58 8.57
CA GLN A 200 3.20 4.52 9.66
C GLN A 200 4.13 3.94 10.72
N ASN A 201 3.95 2.67 11.10
CA ASN A 201 4.83 1.98 12.05
C ASN A 201 6.24 1.79 11.48
N LEU A 202 6.38 1.49 10.18
CA LEU A 202 7.67 1.42 9.49
C LEU A 202 8.38 2.78 9.50
N LEU A 203 7.66 3.88 9.25
CA LEU A 203 8.20 5.22 9.32
C LEU A 203 8.62 5.59 10.74
N ALA A 204 7.78 5.34 11.73
CA ALA A 204 8.07 5.59 13.14
C ALA A 204 9.28 4.78 13.64
N SER A 205 9.43 3.52 13.22
CA SER A 205 10.60 2.69 13.58
C SER A 205 11.90 3.22 12.98
N ASN A 206 11.85 3.81 11.78
CA ASN A 206 13.01 4.42 11.14
C ASN A 206 13.34 5.82 11.70
N GLU A 207 12.35 6.59 12.19
CA GLU A 207 12.59 7.85 12.91
C GLU A 207 13.43 7.64 14.16
N THR A 208 13.13 6.59 14.94
CA THR A 208 13.90 6.24 16.14
C THR A 208 15.32 5.78 15.82
N ALA A 209 15.53 5.07 14.72
CA ALA A 209 16.85 4.58 14.31
C ALA A 209 17.77 5.70 13.78
N LEU A 210 17.22 6.76 13.21
CA LEU A 210 17.97 7.88 12.62
C LEU A 210 18.09 9.09 13.57
N GLY A 211 17.39 9.09 14.71
CA GLY A 211 17.36 10.21 15.66
C GLY A 211 16.78 11.50 15.08
N GLY A 212 16.03 11.42 13.98
CA GLY A 212 15.39 12.53 13.27
C GLY A 212 13.92 12.28 13.00
N LYS A 213 13.17 13.32 12.66
CA LYS A 213 11.77 13.22 12.27
C LYS A 213 11.66 13.17 10.74
N MET A 214 10.91 12.20 10.24
CA MET A 214 10.61 12.05 8.83
C MET A 214 9.18 12.58 8.57
N TYR A 215 9.03 13.47 7.60
CA TYR A 215 7.73 13.99 7.17
C TYR A 215 7.47 13.52 5.74
N ILE A 216 6.24 13.08 5.48
CA ILE A 216 5.72 12.74 4.14
C ILE A 216 4.73 13.82 3.73
#